data_4fd40a121d0118a7816e9374467341ed
#
_entry.id   4fd40a121d0118a7816e9374467341ed
#
_cell.length_a   1.000
_cell.length_b   1.000
_cell.length_c   1.000
_cell.angle_alpha   90.00
_cell.angle_beta   90.00
_cell.angle_gamma   90.00
#
_symmetry.space_group_name_H-M   'P 1'
#
loop_
_entity.id
_entity.type
_entity.pdbx_description
1 polymer ?
#
loop_
_entity_poly.entity_id
_entity_poly.type
_entity_poly.pdbx_seq_one_letter_code
_entity_poly.pdbx_strand_id
1 'polypeptide(L)'
;MNTARTSAGLARRLNLDGRYGFALLTCVVALLAPLAGGDALRTAWRYERSAVAAGQWWRLLTAHLAHLDAHHALLNVAGLALLWALFARSYSPLQWLLGLFICTLAIDAGFWMLAPGLQWYVGASALLHGIFACGCVAWIRSGDRLGFIALVLLAAKLAWEHYGGPLPLMAGRPVVTASHLYGAAGGLLAGVLLRPRHERLY
;
A
#
# COMPACT_ATOMS: atom_id res chain seq x y z
N MET A 1 -32.80 22.12 -1.15
CA MET A 1 -32.20 21.43 -2.31
C MET A 1 -30.67 21.49 -2.39
N ASN A 2 -29.97 22.24 -1.55
CA ASN A 2 -28.51 22.44 -1.67
C ASN A 2 -27.65 21.36 -0.93
N THR A 3 -28.14 20.77 0.14
CA THR A 3 -27.40 19.79 0.96
C THR A 3 -27.15 18.45 0.27
N ALA A 4 -28.11 17.95 -0.52
CA ALA A 4 -27.96 16.68 -1.24
C ALA A 4 -26.92 16.77 -2.39
N ARG A 5 -26.79 17.92 -3.04
CA ARG A 5 -25.77 18.15 -4.07
C ARG A 5 -24.35 18.25 -3.48
N THR A 6 -24.23 18.86 -2.30
CA THR A 6 -22.95 18.96 -1.58
C THR A 6 -22.48 17.61 -1.04
N SER A 7 -23.38 16.77 -0.51
CA SER A 7 -23.03 15.42 -0.03
C SER A 7 -22.63 14.47 -1.17
N ALA A 8 -23.34 14.49 -2.29
CA ALA A 8 -22.98 13.71 -3.47
C ALA A 8 -21.61 14.14 -4.05
N GLY A 9 -21.32 15.43 -4.05
CA GLY A 9 -20.02 15.98 -4.45
C GLY A 9 -18.88 15.50 -3.55
N LEU A 10 -19.09 15.50 -2.24
CA LEU A 10 -18.10 15.01 -1.27
C LEU A 10 -17.87 13.51 -1.40
N ALA A 11 -18.94 12.71 -1.50
CA ALA A 11 -18.83 11.26 -1.71
C ALA A 11 -18.01 10.91 -2.96
N ARG A 12 -18.23 11.65 -4.05
CA ARG A 12 -17.44 11.47 -5.27
C ARG A 12 -15.96 11.86 -5.09
N ARG A 13 -15.69 12.96 -4.39
CA ARG A 13 -14.31 13.40 -4.09
C ARG A 13 -13.54 12.40 -3.24
N LEU A 14 -14.21 11.79 -2.28
CA LEU A 14 -13.63 10.77 -1.40
C LEU A 14 -13.77 9.33 -1.96
N ASN A 15 -14.13 9.17 -3.24
CA ASN A 15 -14.30 7.84 -3.86
C ASN A 15 -15.32 6.93 -3.13
N LEU A 16 -16.29 7.53 -2.43
CA LEU A 16 -17.31 6.83 -1.64
C LEU A 16 -18.65 6.71 -2.38
N ASP A 17 -18.69 7.04 -3.66
CA ASP A 17 -19.91 6.99 -4.51
C ASP A 17 -20.22 5.59 -5.06
N GLY A 18 -19.50 4.57 -4.62
CA GLY A 18 -19.68 3.16 -4.99
C GLY A 18 -19.08 2.75 -6.33
N ARG A 19 -18.57 3.66 -7.16
CA ARG A 19 -18.03 3.35 -8.49
C ARG A 19 -16.98 2.24 -8.50
N TYR A 20 -16.13 2.19 -7.47
CA TYR A 20 -15.08 1.19 -7.31
C TYR A 20 -15.30 0.28 -6.09
N GLY A 21 -16.51 0.25 -5.54
CA GLY A 21 -16.81 -0.48 -4.31
C GLY A 21 -16.53 -1.98 -4.40
N PHE A 22 -16.84 -2.60 -5.55
CA PHE A 22 -16.54 -4.01 -5.77
C PHE A 22 -15.02 -4.29 -5.76
N ALA A 23 -14.22 -3.43 -6.39
CA ALA A 23 -12.78 -3.58 -6.39
C ALA A 23 -12.18 -3.39 -4.98
N LEU A 24 -12.69 -2.41 -4.21
CA LEU A 24 -12.30 -2.25 -2.81
C LEU A 24 -12.64 -3.50 -1.99
N LEU A 25 -13.86 -4.01 -2.12
CA LEU A 25 -14.27 -5.24 -1.44
C LEU A 25 -13.35 -6.43 -1.79
N THR A 26 -13.02 -6.59 -3.07
CA THR A 26 -12.09 -7.63 -3.52
C THR A 26 -10.71 -7.49 -2.85
N CYS A 27 -10.16 -6.27 -2.77
CA CYS A 27 -8.91 -6.02 -2.08
C CYS A 27 -8.99 -6.31 -0.58
N VAL A 28 -10.09 -5.91 0.08
CA VAL A 28 -10.32 -6.20 1.51
C VAL A 28 -10.40 -7.70 1.75
N VAL A 29 -11.15 -8.43 0.92
CA VAL A 29 -11.23 -9.90 1.01
C VAL A 29 -9.86 -10.53 0.81
N ALA A 30 -9.07 -10.06 -0.18
CA ALA A 30 -7.72 -10.58 -0.43
C ALA A 30 -6.78 -10.38 0.77
N LEU A 31 -6.95 -9.30 1.55
CA LEU A 31 -6.16 -9.07 2.77
C LEU A 31 -6.65 -9.88 3.99
N LEU A 32 -7.94 -10.16 4.09
CA LEU A 32 -8.52 -10.83 5.25
C LEU A 32 -8.64 -12.36 5.09
N ALA A 33 -8.93 -12.86 3.89
CA ALA A 33 -9.13 -14.28 3.64
C ALA A 33 -7.95 -15.17 4.07
N PRO A 34 -6.67 -14.76 3.91
CA PRO A 34 -5.54 -15.57 4.36
C PRO A 34 -5.51 -15.83 5.87
N LEU A 35 -6.18 -15.01 6.68
CA LEU A 35 -6.28 -15.25 8.13
C LEU A 35 -7.00 -16.56 8.45
N ALA A 36 -7.95 -17.00 7.61
CA ALA A 36 -8.67 -18.25 7.80
C ALA A 36 -7.76 -19.50 7.71
N GLY A 37 -6.63 -19.38 6.99
CA GLY A 37 -5.64 -20.47 6.90
C GLY A 37 -4.65 -20.54 8.07
N GLY A 38 -4.76 -19.63 9.03
CA GLY A 38 -3.95 -19.61 10.25
C GLY A 38 -2.44 -19.60 10.00
N ASP A 39 -1.70 -20.17 10.93
CA ASP A 39 -0.23 -20.21 10.93
C ASP A 39 0.34 -21.02 9.76
N ALA A 40 -0.36 -22.06 9.34
CA ALA A 40 0.08 -22.90 8.21
C ALA A 40 0.11 -22.09 6.91
N LEU A 41 -0.96 -21.39 6.60
CA LEU A 41 -1.01 -20.55 5.39
C LEU A 41 -0.05 -19.36 5.48
N ARG A 42 0.02 -18.70 6.65
CA ARG A 42 0.97 -17.61 6.88
C ARG A 42 2.41 -18.07 6.61
N THR A 43 2.79 -19.25 7.11
CA THR A 43 4.13 -19.81 6.89
C THR A 43 4.37 -20.18 5.43
N ALA A 44 3.37 -20.74 4.74
CA ALA A 44 3.46 -21.07 3.32
C ALA A 44 3.54 -19.84 2.41
N TRP A 45 2.96 -18.71 2.84
CA TRP A 45 2.83 -17.48 2.02
C TRP A 45 3.84 -16.39 2.35
N ARG A 46 4.43 -16.39 3.56
CA ARG A 46 5.40 -15.37 3.94
C ARG A 46 6.60 -15.36 2.97
N TYR A 47 7.16 -14.19 2.71
CA TYR A 47 8.50 -14.11 2.17
C TYR A 47 9.43 -14.88 3.13
N GLU A 48 10.19 -15.77 2.61
CA GLU A 48 11.24 -16.48 3.33
C GLU A 48 12.43 -16.62 2.41
N ARG A 49 13.53 -16.01 2.80
CA ARG A 49 14.69 -15.84 1.92
C ARG A 49 15.22 -17.17 1.38
N SER A 50 15.36 -18.16 2.23
CA SER A 50 15.82 -19.49 1.86
C SER A 50 14.85 -20.22 0.92
N ALA A 51 13.55 -20.08 1.16
CA ALA A 51 12.52 -20.69 0.33
C ALA A 51 12.43 -20.03 -1.04
N VAL A 52 12.54 -18.70 -1.12
CA VAL A 52 12.62 -17.97 -2.40
C VAL A 52 13.86 -18.38 -3.19
N ALA A 53 15.01 -18.52 -2.53
CA ALA A 53 16.25 -19.03 -3.14
C ALA A 53 16.09 -20.47 -3.65
N ALA A 54 15.26 -21.29 -2.99
CA ALA A 54 14.91 -22.64 -3.40
C ALA A 54 13.79 -22.69 -4.47
N GLY A 55 13.40 -21.57 -5.08
CA GLY A 55 12.44 -21.51 -6.19
C GLY A 55 10.99 -21.30 -5.80
N GLN A 56 10.67 -21.03 -4.53
CA GLN A 56 9.30 -20.74 -4.10
C GLN A 56 8.91 -19.27 -4.37
N TRP A 57 8.88 -18.88 -5.64
CA TRP A 57 8.76 -17.47 -6.06
C TRP A 57 7.38 -16.86 -5.82
N TRP A 58 6.31 -17.68 -5.64
CA TRP A 58 5.00 -17.15 -5.26
C TRP A 58 5.05 -16.32 -3.98
N ARG A 59 6.01 -16.58 -3.09
CA ARG A 59 6.22 -15.87 -1.83
C ARG A 59 6.53 -14.40 -2.00
N LEU A 60 7.07 -13.99 -3.14
CA LEU A 60 7.29 -12.59 -3.50
C LEU A 60 5.97 -11.81 -3.61
N LEU A 61 4.88 -12.48 -4.02
CA LEU A 61 3.55 -11.87 -4.10
C LEU A 61 2.72 -12.15 -2.86
N THR A 62 2.67 -13.41 -2.40
CA THR A 62 1.76 -13.84 -1.34
C THR A 62 2.13 -13.25 0.02
N ALA A 63 3.39 -12.91 0.25
CA ALA A 63 3.86 -12.27 1.49
C ALA A 63 3.13 -10.94 1.78
N HIS A 64 2.74 -10.22 0.74
CA HIS A 64 2.00 -8.96 0.87
C HIS A 64 0.52 -9.16 1.23
N LEU A 65 0.00 -10.37 1.11
CA LEU A 65 -1.37 -10.72 1.49
C LEU A 65 -1.43 -11.41 2.85
N ALA A 66 -0.33 -12.04 3.28
CA ALA A 66 -0.23 -12.65 4.60
C ALA A 66 -0.02 -11.60 5.70
N HIS A 67 -0.53 -11.84 6.90
CA HIS A 67 -0.41 -10.92 8.04
C HIS A 67 0.00 -11.66 9.31
N LEU A 68 0.61 -10.95 10.26
CA LEU A 68 1.02 -11.51 11.56
C LEU A 68 -0.18 -12.05 12.34
N ASP A 69 -1.24 -11.23 12.39
CA ASP A 69 -2.48 -11.47 13.11
C ASP A 69 -3.62 -10.61 12.53
N ALA A 70 -4.83 -10.78 13.08
CA ALA A 70 -6.01 -10.01 12.67
C ALA A 70 -5.86 -8.51 12.90
N HIS A 71 -5.18 -8.08 13.98
CA HIS A 71 -4.94 -6.66 14.23
C HIS A 71 -4.08 -6.03 13.12
N HIS A 72 -3.00 -6.71 12.71
CA HIS A 72 -2.15 -6.25 11.60
C HIS A 72 -2.94 -6.17 10.28
N ALA A 73 -3.75 -7.19 9.99
CA ALA A 73 -4.61 -7.17 8.80
C ALA A 73 -5.62 -6.03 8.81
N LEU A 74 -6.29 -5.79 9.95
CA LEU A 74 -7.27 -4.69 10.09
C LEU A 74 -6.63 -3.31 9.94
N LEU A 75 -5.42 -3.10 10.47
CA LEU A 75 -4.68 -1.85 10.25
C LEU A 75 -4.35 -1.64 8.76
N ASN A 76 -3.98 -2.71 8.05
CA ASN A 76 -3.75 -2.62 6.60
C ASN A 76 -5.04 -2.37 5.82
N VAL A 77 -6.17 -2.96 6.23
CA VAL A 77 -7.48 -2.68 5.62
C VAL A 77 -7.90 -1.23 5.87
N ALA A 78 -7.70 -0.69 7.08
CA ALA A 78 -7.98 0.71 7.38
C ALA A 78 -7.10 1.66 6.54
N GLY A 79 -5.80 1.35 6.42
CA GLY A 79 -4.88 2.06 5.54
C GLY A 79 -5.32 2.01 4.07
N LEU A 80 -5.69 0.83 3.57
CA LEU A 80 -6.22 0.65 2.22
C LEU A 80 -7.48 1.49 1.99
N ALA A 81 -8.44 1.47 2.92
CA ALA A 81 -9.68 2.23 2.81
C ALA A 81 -9.41 3.75 2.76
N LEU A 82 -8.48 4.25 3.59
CA LEU A 82 -8.05 5.64 3.56
C LEU A 82 -7.43 6.01 2.21
N LEU A 83 -6.46 5.21 1.74
CA LEU A 83 -5.79 5.46 0.46
C LEU A 83 -6.73 5.34 -0.72
N TRP A 84 -7.71 4.43 -0.63
CA TRP A 84 -8.78 4.32 -1.61
C TRP A 84 -9.62 5.60 -1.67
N ALA A 85 -10.04 6.09 -0.51
CA ALA A 85 -10.80 7.34 -0.43
C ALA A 85 -10.03 8.52 -1.04
N LEU A 86 -8.73 8.56 -0.87
CA LEU A 86 -7.89 9.66 -1.39
C LEU A 86 -7.58 9.50 -2.89
N PHE A 87 -7.16 8.31 -3.33
CA PHE A 87 -6.42 8.16 -4.58
C PHE A 87 -7.06 7.24 -5.63
N ALA A 88 -8.18 6.54 -5.35
CA ALA A 88 -8.70 5.51 -6.26
C ALA A 88 -8.92 6.00 -7.70
N ARG A 89 -9.25 7.28 -7.89
CA ARG A 89 -9.44 7.90 -9.22
C ARG A 89 -8.18 8.47 -9.86
N SER A 90 -7.07 8.53 -9.14
CA SER A 90 -5.84 9.13 -9.65
C SER A 90 -5.27 8.38 -10.87
N TYR A 91 -5.57 7.09 -10.96
CA TYR A 91 -5.13 6.22 -12.06
C TYR A 91 -6.25 5.28 -12.52
N SER A 92 -6.09 4.68 -13.70
CA SER A 92 -6.97 3.60 -14.15
C SER A 92 -6.70 2.30 -13.37
N PRO A 93 -7.62 1.33 -13.35
CA PRO A 93 -7.37 0.03 -12.72
C PRO A 93 -6.10 -0.65 -13.22
N LEU A 94 -5.84 -0.62 -14.53
CA LEU A 94 -4.61 -1.19 -15.10
C LEU A 94 -3.36 -0.45 -14.62
N GLN A 95 -3.42 0.88 -14.53
CA GLN A 95 -2.29 1.67 -14.02
C GLN A 95 -2.04 1.40 -12.54
N TRP A 96 -3.10 1.20 -11.73
CA TRP A 96 -2.94 0.77 -10.34
C TRP A 96 -2.29 -0.61 -10.23
N LEU A 97 -2.67 -1.57 -11.08
CA LEU A 97 -2.02 -2.89 -11.13
C LEU A 97 -0.53 -2.79 -11.51
N LEU A 98 -0.21 -1.96 -12.51
CA LEU A 98 1.19 -1.70 -12.89
C LEU A 98 1.96 -1.02 -11.76
N GLY A 99 1.36 -0.04 -11.09
CA GLY A 99 1.96 0.64 -9.94
C GLY A 99 2.23 -0.33 -8.77
N LEU A 100 1.27 -1.19 -8.45
CA LEU A 100 1.45 -2.24 -7.45
C LEU A 100 2.56 -3.21 -7.83
N PHE A 101 2.63 -3.61 -9.09
CA PHE A 101 3.71 -4.47 -9.60
C PHE A 101 5.09 -3.82 -9.44
N ILE A 102 5.22 -2.53 -9.80
CA ILE A 102 6.46 -1.77 -9.61
C ILE A 102 6.82 -1.68 -8.12
N CYS A 103 5.84 -1.43 -7.25
CA CYS A 103 6.07 -1.40 -5.80
C CYS A 103 6.54 -2.76 -5.27
N THR A 104 5.88 -3.86 -5.69
CA THR A 104 6.29 -5.21 -5.31
C THR A 104 7.73 -5.49 -5.72
N LEU A 105 8.09 -5.22 -6.96
CA LEU A 105 9.46 -5.40 -7.44
C LEU A 105 10.48 -4.57 -6.64
N ALA A 106 10.14 -3.33 -6.29
CA ALA A 106 11.01 -2.47 -5.50
C ALA A 106 11.20 -3.00 -4.07
N ILE A 107 10.13 -3.53 -3.45
CA ILE A 107 10.18 -4.12 -2.12
C ILE A 107 11.03 -5.39 -2.15
N ASP A 108 10.78 -6.30 -3.08
CA ASP A 108 11.50 -7.56 -3.18
C ASP A 108 12.98 -7.37 -3.52
N ALA A 109 13.28 -6.44 -4.42
CA ALA A 109 14.66 -6.03 -4.71
C ALA A 109 15.33 -5.44 -3.46
N GLY A 110 14.61 -4.59 -2.71
CA GLY A 110 15.10 -4.05 -1.43
C GLY A 110 15.40 -5.15 -0.42
N PHE A 111 14.52 -6.13 -0.27
CA PHE A 111 14.75 -7.29 0.61
C PHE A 111 15.97 -8.08 0.17
N TRP A 112 16.10 -8.33 -1.13
CA TRP A 112 17.17 -9.17 -1.65
C TRP A 112 18.53 -8.49 -1.62
N MET A 113 18.60 -7.22 -2.02
CA MET A 113 19.86 -6.50 -2.25
C MET A 113 20.31 -5.67 -1.04
N LEU A 114 19.36 -5.05 -0.31
CA LEU A 114 19.67 -4.06 0.73
C LEU A 114 19.42 -4.58 2.17
N ALA A 115 18.70 -5.71 2.31
CA ALA A 115 18.39 -6.31 3.60
C ALA A 115 18.81 -7.80 3.64
N PRO A 116 20.11 -8.14 3.49
CA PRO A 116 20.57 -9.54 3.45
C PRO A 116 20.28 -10.33 4.73
N GLY A 117 20.16 -9.63 5.86
CA GLY A 117 19.79 -10.23 7.16
C GLY A 117 18.29 -10.51 7.33
N LEU A 118 17.43 -10.01 6.44
CA LEU A 118 16.00 -10.26 6.52
C LEU A 118 15.71 -11.71 6.11
N GLN A 119 15.21 -12.51 7.07
CA GLN A 119 14.90 -13.91 6.83
C GLN A 119 13.47 -14.11 6.36
N TRP A 120 12.50 -13.37 6.92
CA TRP A 120 11.09 -13.49 6.55
C TRP A 120 10.32 -12.18 6.69
N TYR A 121 9.20 -12.07 5.96
CA TYR A 121 8.34 -10.89 5.98
C TYR A 121 6.89 -11.27 5.65
N VAL A 122 5.94 -10.53 6.22
CA VAL A 122 4.50 -10.54 5.88
C VAL A 122 3.92 -9.13 6.01
N GLY A 123 2.95 -8.81 5.20
CA GLY A 123 2.12 -7.62 5.34
C GLY A 123 2.00 -6.75 4.09
N ALA A 124 0.84 -6.12 3.92
CA ALA A 124 0.57 -5.20 2.81
C ALA A 124 1.13 -3.79 3.06
N SER A 125 1.62 -3.49 4.26
CA SER A 125 1.96 -2.12 4.66
C SER A 125 2.98 -1.45 3.74
N ALA A 126 3.99 -2.17 3.27
CA ALA A 126 4.96 -1.65 2.31
C ALA A 126 4.29 -1.25 0.98
N LEU A 127 3.36 -2.06 0.45
CA LEU A 127 2.57 -1.71 -0.73
C LEU A 127 1.70 -0.48 -0.49
N LEU A 128 1.08 -0.36 0.69
CA LEU A 128 0.29 0.83 1.04
C LEU A 128 1.14 2.10 1.06
N HIS A 129 2.39 2.05 1.51
CA HIS A 129 3.31 3.18 1.40
C HIS A 129 3.64 3.52 -0.06
N GLY A 130 3.75 2.49 -0.91
CA GLY A 130 3.90 2.66 -2.36
C GLY A 130 2.68 3.33 -3.00
N ILE A 131 1.46 2.84 -2.69
CA ILE A 131 0.21 3.47 -3.15
C ILE A 131 0.13 4.93 -2.70
N PHE A 132 0.49 5.21 -1.45
CA PHE A 132 0.49 6.57 -0.93
C PHE A 132 1.45 7.46 -1.70
N ALA A 133 2.70 7.06 -1.87
CA ALA A 133 3.70 7.83 -2.61
C ALA A 133 3.26 8.06 -4.08
N CYS A 134 2.77 7.01 -4.76
CA CYS A 134 2.26 7.11 -6.13
C CYS A 134 1.09 8.08 -6.24
N GLY A 135 0.13 8.02 -5.30
CA GLY A 135 -1.01 8.93 -5.22
C GLY A 135 -0.59 10.38 -4.99
N CYS A 136 0.38 10.62 -4.10
CA CYS A 136 0.94 11.96 -3.88
C CYS A 136 1.54 12.54 -5.16
N VAL A 137 2.32 11.73 -5.91
CA VAL A 137 2.90 12.15 -7.19
C VAL A 137 1.79 12.47 -8.22
N ALA A 138 0.70 11.68 -8.24
CA ALA A 138 -0.44 11.98 -9.11
C ALA A 138 -1.07 13.33 -8.80
N TRP A 139 -1.30 13.65 -7.52
CA TRP A 139 -1.84 14.94 -7.08
C TRP A 139 -0.89 16.10 -7.45
N ILE A 140 0.40 15.98 -7.17
CA ILE A 140 1.41 16.98 -7.55
C ILE A 140 1.36 17.25 -9.04
N ARG A 141 1.35 16.20 -9.88
CA ARG A 141 1.32 16.31 -11.34
C ARG A 141 0.00 16.86 -11.89
N SER A 142 -1.07 16.77 -11.09
CA SER A 142 -2.37 17.39 -11.39
C SER A 142 -2.47 18.84 -10.87
N GLY A 143 -1.41 19.37 -10.26
CA GLY A 143 -1.36 20.74 -9.72
C GLY A 143 -1.96 20.87 -8.32
N ASP A 144 -2.30 19.77 -7.65
CA ASP A 144 -2.83 19.81 -6.28
C ASP A 144 -1.68 19.85 -5.25
N ARG A 145 -1.62 20.97 -4.50
CA ARG A 145 -0.60 21.20 -3.48
C ARG A 145 -0.69 20.23 -2.29
N LEU A 146 -1.87 19.63 -2.06
CA LEU A 146 -2.04 18.61 -1.02
C LEU A 146 -1.15 17.40 -1.27
N GLY A 147 -0.86 17.07 -2.54
CA GLY A 147 0.07 16.01 -2.87
C GLY A 147 1.48 16.23 -2.31
N PHE A 148 1.94 17.49 -2.32
CA PHE A 148 3.25 17.83 -1.76
C PHE A 148 3.25 17.72 -0.22
N ILE A 149 2.21 18.23 0.42
CA ILE A 149 2.04 18.14 1.88
C ILE A 149 2.00 16.67 2.32
N ALA A 150 1.19 15.86 1.64
CA ALA A 150 1.07 14.43 1.95
C ALA A 150 2.40 13.68 1.74
N LEU A 151 3.17 14.04 0.72
CA LEU A 151 4.49 13.44 0.48
C LEU A 151 5.49 13.81 1.58
N VAL A 152 5.47 15.06 2.06
CA VAL A 152 6.30 15.49 3.19
C VAL A 152 5.92 14.73 4.47
N LEU A 153 4.63 14.55 4.74
CA LEU A 153 4.16 13.75 5.88
C LEU A 153 4.59 12.28 5.78
N LEU A 154 4.54 11.70 4.58
CA LEU A 154 5.06 10.36 4.35
C LEU A 154 6.56 10.29 4.62
N ALA A 155 7.34 11.26 4.12
CA ALA A 155 8.77 11.31 4.35
C ALA A 155 9.11 11.45 5.85
N ALA A 156 8.39 12.32 6.58
CA ALA A 156 8.54 12.47 8.01
C ALA A 156 8.23 11.17 8.78
N LYS A 157 7.16 10.46 8.38
CA LYS A 157 6.78 9.16 8.95
C LYS A 157 7.86 8.10 8.70
N LEU A 158 8.41 8.03 7.49
CA LEU A 158 9.47 7.08 7.15
C LEU A 158 10.78 7.40 7.90
N ALA A 159 11.12 8.68 8.04
CA ALA A 159 12.25 9.11 8.85
C ALA A 159 12.06 8.73 10.32
N TRP A 160 10.86 8.96 10.88
CA TRP A 160 10.55 8.51 12.24
C TRP A 160 10.77 7.00 12.40
N GLU A 161 10.26 6.19 11.49
CA GLU A 161 10.41 4.74 11.56
C GLU A 161 11.86 4.27 11.43
N HIS A 162 12.65 5.01 10.68
CA HIS A 162 14.09 4.69 10.51
C HIS A 162 14.87 4.94 11.80
N TYR A 163 14.61 6.03 12.51
CA TYR A 163 15.37 6.43 13.69
C TYR A 163 14.69 6.05 15.00
N GLY A 164 13.37 6.06 15.07
CA GLY A 164 12.56 5.85 16.28
C GLY A 164 11.88 4.49 16.37
N GLY A 165 11.91 3.69 15.31
CA GLY A 165 11.23 2.39 15.25
C GLY A 165 9.73 2.48 14.86
N PRO A 166 9.00 1.37 14.95
CA PRO A 166 7.61 1.31 14.51
C PRO A 166 6.71 2.25 15.30
N LEU A 167 5.64 2.72 14.64
CA LEU A 167 4.62 3.54 15.30
C LEU A 167 3.94 2.80 16.47
N PRO A 168 3.41 3.53 17.48
CA PRO A 168 2.83 2.93 18.69
C PRO A 168 1.76 1.87 18.44
N LEU A 169 0.96 2.00 17.38
CA LEU A 169 -0.06 1.00 16.99
C LEU A 169 0.53 -0.38 16.65
N MET A 170 1.83 -0.45 16.37
CA MET A 170 2.57 -1.68 16.08
C MET A 170 3.64 -1.99 17.14
N ALA A 171 3.60 -1.31 18.29
CA ALA A 171 4.57 -1.53 19.36
C ALA A 171 4.57 -3.01 19.82
N GLY A 172 5.76 -3.57 20.01
CA GLY A 172 5.94 -4.97 20.42
C GLY A 172 5.75 -6.00 19.29
N ARG A 173 5.47 -5.59 18.05
CA ARG A 173 5.38 -6.49 16.89
C ARG A 173 6.62 -6.41 16.01
N PRO A 174 7.03 -7.52 15.37
CA PRO A 174 8.17 -7.54 14.45
C PRO A 174 7.82 -6.85 13.12
N VAL A 175 7.96 -5.52 13.08
CA VAL A 175 7.72 -4.72 11.88
C VAL A 175 9.02 -4.45 11.15
N VAL A 176 9.08 -4.81 9.88
CA VAL A 176 10.21 -4.50 8.99
C VAL A 176 10.03 -3.10 8.41
N THR A 177 10.38 -2.07 9.19
CA THR A 177 10.15 -0.65 8.79
C THR A 177 10.88 -0.27 7.50
N ALA A 178 12.04 -0.87 7.21
CA ALA A 178 12.75 -0.68 5.94
C ALA A 178 11.90 -1.04 4.71
N SER A 179 10.96 -2.00 4.83
CA SER A 179 10.05 -2.35 3.74
C SER A 179 9.17 -1.19 3.30
N HIS A 180 8.79 -0.32 4.23
CA HIS A 180 7.98 0.88 3.96
C HIS A 180 8.74 1.86 3.05
N LEU A 181 10.04 2.02 3.27
CA LEU A 181 10.89 2.85 2.42
C LEU A 181 11.00 2.27 1.00
N TYR A 182 11.17 0.96 0.87
CA TYR A 182 11.25 0.29 -0.44
C TYR A 182 9.92 0.43 -1.20
N GLY A 183 8.80 0.24 -0.50
CA GLY A 183 7.47 0.45 -1.06
C GLY A 183 7.26 1.89 -1.53
N ALA A 184 7.61 2.87 -0.71
CA ALA A 184 7.52 4.29 -1.05
C ALA A 184 8.40 4.65 -2.27
N ALA A 185 9.63 4.12 -2.34
CA ALA A 185 10.51 4.32 -3.49
C ALA A 185 9.90 3.74 -4.79
N GLY A 186 9.34 2.52 -4.72
CA GLY A 186 8.58 1.93 -5.83
C GLY A 186 7.38 2.77 -6.24
N GLY A 187 6.65 3.33 -5.26
CA GLY A 187 5.51 4.21 -5.50
C GLY A 187 5.89 5.54 -6.15
N LEU A 188 7.00 6.15 -5.75
CA LEU A 188 7.54 7.35 -6.41
C LEU A 188 7.91 7.05 -7.86
N LEU A 189 8.59 5.94 -8.10
CA LEU A 189 8.94 5.50 -9.46
C LEU A 189 7.68 5.28 -10.30
N ALA A 190 6.69 4.54 -9.79
CA ALA A 190 5.42 4.31 -10.46
C ALA A 190 4.70 5.63 -10.77
N GLY A 191 4.64 6.55 -9.81
CA GLY A 191 4.02 7.87 -9.98
C GLY A 191 4.68 8.74 -11.05
N VAL A 192 6.00 8.60 -11.24
CA VAL A 192 6.73 9.29 -12.31
C VAL A 192 6.44 8.64 -13.68
N LEU A 193 6.44 7.31 -13.74
CA LEU A 193 6.28 6.55 -15.00
C LEU A 193 4.84 6.55 -15.51
N LEU A 194 3.85 6.48 -14.62
CA LEU A 194 2.44 6.40 -14.98
C LEU A 194 1.87 7.81 -15.21
N ARG A 195 0.89 7.92 -16.11
CA ARG A 195 0.19 9.18 -16.35
C ARG A 195 -1.08 9.25 -15.51
N PRO A 196 -1.21 10.18 -14.54
CA PRO A 196 -2.41 10.32 -13.75
C PRO A 196 -3.61 10.69 -14.63
N ARG A 197 -4.80 10.28 -14.21
CA ARG A 197 -6.05 10.71 -14.83
C ARG A 197 -6.36 12.14 -14.40
N HIS A 198 -6.57 13.02 -15.35
CA HIS A 198 -7.13 14.34 -15.12
C HIS A 198 -8.66 14.26 -15.08
N GLU A 199 -9.24 13.55 -14.10
CA GLU A 199 -10.66 13.74 -13.81
C GLU A 199 -10.77 15.09 -13.08
N ARG A 200 -11.15 16.16 -13.82
CA ARG A 200 -11.51 17.43 -13.17
C ARG A 200 -12.69 17.17 -12.24
N LEU A 201 -12.47 17.37 -10.96
CA LEU A 201 -13.49 17.23 -9.90
C LEU A 201 -14.35 18.51 -9.77
N TYR A 202 -14.50 19.26 -10.90
CA TYR A 202 -15.33 20.48 -10.94
C TYR A 202 -16.68 20.20 -11.57
#